data_7b17a13ad500a52df1c02a476b71e335
#
_entry.id   7b17a13ad500a52df1c02a476b71e335
#
_cell.length_a   1.000
_cell.length_b   1.000
_cell.length_c   1.000
_cell.angle_alpha   90.00
_cell.angle_beta   90.00
_cell.angle_gamma   90.00
#
_symmetry.space_group_name_H-M   'P 1'
#
loop_
_entity.id
_entity.type
_entity.pdbx_description
1 polymer ?
#
loop_
_entity_poly.entity_id
_entity_poly.type
_entity_poly.pdbx_seq_one_letter_code
_entity_poly.pdbx_strand_id
1 'polypeptide(L)'
;MAGKKKTKKRVHDKTRARAAAIAILYAGDIAACDPVSLIEAGHYPDDLDLPVYAEALVRGVAARCKELDERISAASENWSLARMPVADRAILRLAAYEMIHEDAVPVSVSINEAVELAKSYGGQDDSPRFVNGILGRIARSLEQTPDRACADGPSDPASSDADLEHERK
;
A
#
# COMPACT_ATOMS: atom_id res chain seq x y z
N MET A 1 -4.57 -1.23 31.16
CA MET A 1 -3.77 -2.17 30.35
C MET A 1 -4.49 -2.78 29.12
N ALA A 2 -5.69 -2.33 28.77
CA ALA A 2 -6.48 -2.87 27.65
C ALA A 2 -6.03 -2.40 26.23
N GLY A 3 -5.39 -1.24 26.11
CA GLY A 3 -5.02 -0.66 24.81
C GLY A 3 -3.97 -1.43 24.01
N LYS A 4 -2.92 -1.95 24.66
CA LYS A 4 -1.83 -2.69 24.00
C LYS A 4 -2.26 -4.03 23.35
N LYS A 5 -3.24 -4.74 23.96
CA LYS A 5 -3.76 -6.00 23.40
C LYS A 5 -4.62 -5.77 22.16
N LYS A 6 -5.41 -4.69 22.11
CA LYS A 6 -6.28 -4.35 20.98
C LYS A 6 -5.48 -3.93 19.73
N THR A 7 -4.40 -3.17 19.92
CA THR A 7 -3.50 -2.73 18.84
C THR A 7 -2.74 -3.91 18.22
N LYS A 8 -2.20 -4.82 19.05
CA LYS A 8 -1.45 -6.00 18.61
C LYS A 8 -2.34 -6.97 17.80
N LYS A 9 -3.62 -7.15 18.19
CA LYS A 9 -4.60 -7.95 17.46
C LYS A 9 -4.91 -7.34 16.09
N ARG A 10 -5.15 -6.02 16.00
CA ARG A 10 -5.44 -5.33 14.73
C ARG A 10 -4.27 -5.38 13.73
N VAL A 11 -3.03 -5.30 14.21
CA VAL A 11 -1.83 -5.43 13.37
C VAL A 11 -1.76 -6.85 12.79
N HIS A 12 -1.94 -7.86 13.63
CA HIS A 12 -1.92 -9.26 13.19
C HIS A 12 -3.04 -9.59 12.19
N ASP A 13 -4.23 -8.99 12.35
CA ASP A 13 -5.35 -9.14 11.44
C ASP A 13 -5.04 -8.51 10.06
N LYS A 14 -4.36 -7.36 9.99
CA LYS A 14 -3.95 -6.73 8.73
C LYS A 14 -2.85 -7.51 8.02
N THR A 15 -1.85 -8.04 8.74
CA THR A 15 -0.81 -8.90 8.16
C THR A 15 -1.42 -10.15 7.52
N ARG A 16 -2.36 -10.81 8.22
CA ARG A 16 -3.09 -11.97 7.68
C ARG A 16 -3.92 -11.60 6.44
N ALA A 17 -4.56 -10.45 6.46
CA ALA A 17 -5.33 -9.96 5.32
C ALA A 17 -4.45 -9.70 4.08
N ARG A 18 -3.24 -9.13 4.28
CA ARG A 18 -2.27 -8.95 3.18
C ARG A 18 -1.81 -10.28 2.59
N ALA A 19 -1.52 -11.26 3.44
CA ALA A 19 -1.13 -12.59 2.99
C ALA A 19 -2.24 -13.25 2.15
N ALA A 20 -3.50 -13.14 2.58
CA ALA A 20 -4.66 -13.62 1.83
C ALA A 20 -4.81 -12.90 0.48
N ALA A 21 -4.68 -11.58 0.46
CA ALA A 21 -4.74 -10.79 -0.77
C ALA A 21 -3.64 -11.17 -1.76
N ILE A 22 -2.39 -11.38 -1.29
CA ILE A 22 -1.28 -11.84 -2.12
C ILE A 22 -1.58 -13.20 -2.74
N ALA A 23 -2.14 -14.14 -1.99
CA ALA A 23 -2.48 -15.47 -2.51
C ALA A 23 -3.50 -15.39 -3.66
N ILE A 24 -4.50 -14.50 -3.56
CA ILE A 24 -5.51 -14.29 -4.60
C ILE A 24 -4.89 -13.58 -5.82
N LEU A 25 -4.09 -12.54 -5.62
CA LEU A 25 -3.39 -11.84 -6.70
C LEU A 25 -2.44 -12.78 -7.45
N TYR A 26 -1.69 -13.61 -6.71
CA TYR A 26 -0.82 -14.64 -7.28
C TYR A 26 -1.61 -15.66 -8.12
N ALA A 27 -2.75 -16.15 -7.58
CA ALA A 27 -3.60 -17.10 -8.31
C ALA A 27 -4.17 -16.49 -9.59
N GLY A 28 -4.58 -15.21 -9.56
CA GLY A 28 -5.05 -14.47 -10.74
C GLY A 28 -3.98 -14.35 -11.82
N ASP A 29 -2.74 -14.01 -11.43
CA ASP A 29 -1.61 -13.92 -12.35
C ASP A 29 -1.26 -15.30 -12.97
N ILE A 30 -1.28 -16.38 -12.18
CA ILE A 30 -1.01 -17.75 -12.68
C ILE A 30 -2.12 -18.24 -13.62
N ALA A 31 -3.38 -17.96 -13.27
CA ALA A 31 -4.53 -18.35 -14.08
C ALA A 31 -4.78 -17.41 -15.28
N ALA A 32 -4.02 -16.32 -15.38
CA ALA A 32 -4.22 -15.26 -16.37
C ALA A 32 -5.66 -14.73 -16.39
N CYS A 33 -6.25 -14.55 -15.20
CA CYS A 33 -7.62 -14.05 -15.02
C CYS A 33 -7.65 -12.86 -14.06
N ASP A 34 -8.79 -12.14 -14.05
CA ASP A 34 -9.01 -11.08 -13.09
C ASP A 34 -9.11 -11.67 -11.66
N PRO A 35 -8.25 -11.24 -10.71
CA PRO A 35 -8.29 -11.75 -9.35
C PRO A 35 -9.63 -11.45 -8.64
N VAL A 36 -10.38 -10.45 -9.06
CA VAL A 36 -11.73 -10.17 -8.53
C VAL A 36 -12.68 -11.30 -8.86
N SER A 37 -12.59 -11.89 -10.07
CA SER A 37 -13.42 -13.04 -10.45
C SER A 37 -13.19 -14.26 -9.56
N LEU A 38 -11.99 -14.44 -9.03
CA LEU A 38 -11.70 -15.53 -8.08
C LEU A 38 -12.43 -15.33 -6.74
N ILE A 39 -12.52 -14.07 -6.28
CA ILE A 39 -13.29 -13.74 -5.06
C ILE A 39 -14.78 -14.01 -5.29
N GLU A 40 -15.32 -13.55 -6.40
CA GLU A 40 -16.76 -13.67 -6.73
C GLU A 40 -17.17 -15.15 -6.93
N ALA A 41 -16.27 -15.98 -7.44
CA ALA A 41 -16.49 -17.41 -7.59
C ALA A 41 -16.23 -18.21 -6.30
N GLY A 42 -15.74 -17.57 -5.22
CA GLY A 42 -15.32 -18.26 -4.01
C GLY A 42 -14.09 -19.17 -4.20
N HIS A 43 -13.29 -18.93 -5.24
CA HIS A 43 -12.09 -19.70 -5.55
C HIS A 43 -10.88 -19.18 -4.77
N TYR A 44 -10.93 -19.29 -3.46
CA TYR A 44 -9.82 -19.10 -2.54
C TYR A 44 -9.85 -20.22 -1.49
N PRO A 45 -8.76 -20.50 -0.75
CA PRO A 45 -8.72 -21.61 0.20
C PRO A 45 -9.90 -21.59 1.18
N ASP A 46 -10.63 -22.69 1.30
CA ASP A 46 -11.89 -22.83 2.05
C ASP A 46 -11.78 -22.47 3.55
N ASP A 47 -10.60 -22.54 4.11
CA ASP A 47 -10.28 -22.15 5.50
C ASP A 47 -9.98 -20.65 5.65
N LEU A 48 -10.01 -19.91 4.57
CA LEU A 48 -9.84 -18.46 4.57
C LEU A 48 -11.23 -17.81 4.63
N ASP A 49 -11.64 -17.49 5.84
CA ASP A 49 -12.63 -16.44 6.04
C ASP A 49 -11.99 -15.15 5.49
N LEU A 50 -12.28 -14.78 4.23
CA LEU A 50 -11.59 -13.71 3.52
C LEU A 50 -11.80 -12.39 4.27
N PRO A 51 -10.76 -11.81 4.88
CA PRO A 51 -10.93 -10.57 5.61
C PRO A 51 -11.41 -9.45 4.68
N VAL A 52 -12.34 -8.62 5.12
CA VAL A 52 -12.85 -7.46 4.35
C VAL A 52 -11.70 -6.59 3.83
N TYR A 53 -10.62 -6.46 4.61
CA TYR A 53 -9.45 -5.72 4.18
C TYR A 53 -8.69 -6.41 3.04
N ALA A 54 -8.63 -7.74 3.03
CA ALA A 54 -8.02 -8.49 1.92
C ALA A 54 -8.79 -8.29 0.62
N GLU A 55 -10.12 -8.37 0.68
CA GLU A 55 -10.98 -8.12 -0.48
C GLU A 55 -10.79 -6.69 -1.01
N ALA A 56 -10.78 -5.69 -0.12
CA ALA A 56 -10.54 -4.29 -0.50
C ALA A 56 -9.18 -4.11 -1.21
N LEU A 57 -8.12 -4.75 -0.71
CA LEU A 57 -6.79 -4.71 -1.32
C LEU A 57 -6.80 -5.34 -2.73
N VAL A 58 -7.39 -6.52 -2.90
CA VAL A 58 -7.45 -7.19 -4.21
C VAL A 58 -8.21 -6.35 -5.22
N ARG A 59 -9.39 -5.85 -4.85
CA ARG A 59 -10.19 -4.97 -5.74
C ARG A 59 -9.45 -3.68 -6.07
N GLY A 60 -8.78 -3.08 -5.10
CA GLY A 60 -8.00 -1.86 -5.28
C GLY A 60 -6.81 -2.06 -6.23
N VAL A 61 -6.05 -3.14 -6.06
CA VAL A 61 -4.95 -3.51 -6.95
C VAL A 61 -5.44 -3.81 -8.36
N ALA A 62 -6.51 -4.60 -8.50
CA ALA A 62 -7.07 -4.93 -9.82
C ALA A 62 -7.52 -3.68 -10.58
N ALA A 63 -8.23 -2.77 -9.92
CA ALA A 63 -8.70 -1.52 -10.51
C ALA A 63 -7.58 -0.57 -10.96
N ARG A 64 -6.38 -0.68 -10.38
CA ARG A 64 -5.22 0.19 -10.64
C ARG A 64 -3.99 -0.55 -11.16
N CYS A 65 -4.16 -1.76 -11.63
CA CYS A 65 -3.06 -2.64 -12.01
C CYS A 65 -2.08 -1.96 -12.97
N LYS A 66 -2.58 -1.25 -14.00
CA LYS A 66 -1.75 -0.54 -14.97
C LYS A 66 -0.92 0.57 -14.32
N GLU A 67 -1.53 1.41 -13.48
CA GLU A 67 -0.83 2.48 -12.76
C GLU A 67 0.28 1.91 -11.86
N LEU A 68 -0.04 0.85 -11.11
CA LEU A 68 0.92 0.19 -10.21
C LEU A 68 2.09 -0.42 -11.00
N ASP A 69 1.80 -1.07 -12.12
CA ASP A 69 2.81 -1.66 -12.99
C ASP A 69 3.74 -0.61 -13.60
N GLU A 70 3.22 0.55 -14.00
CA GLU A 70 4.02 1.67 -14.49
C GLU A 70 4.96 2.21 -13.41
N ARG A 71 4.48 2.37 -12.17
CA ARG A 71 5.31 2.82 -11.04
C ARG A 71 6.37 1.80 -10.63
N ILE A 72 6.01 0.53 -10.60
CA ILE A 72 6.96 -0.56 -10.30
C ILE A 72 8.03 -0.63 -11.39
N SER A 73 7.63 -0.54 -12.67
CA SER A 73 8.56 -0.55 -13.80
C SER A 73 9.52 0.62 -13.77
N ALA A 74 9.03 1.82 -13.48
CA ALA A 74 9.86 3.02 -13.36
C ALA A 74 10.88 2.90 -12.20
N ALA A 75 10.49 2.22 -11.10
CA ALA A 75 11.36 2.00 -9.95
C ALA A 75 12.34 0.84 -10.15
N SER A 76 12.12 -0.06 -11.10
CA SER A 76 12.90 -1.30 -11.28
C SER A 76 13.98 -1.23 -12.37
N GLU A 77 14.53 -0.08 -12.65
CA GLU A 77 15.60 0.34 -13.60
C GLU A 77 16.10 -0.70 -14.62
N ASN A 78 16.26 -1.98 -14.25
CA ASN A 78 16.85 -3.02 -15.10
C ASN A 78 16.02 -4.31 -15.20
N TRP A 79 14.80 -4.35 -14.60
CA TRP A 79 13.96 -5.54 -14.60
C TRP A 79 12.57 -5.24 -15.14
N SER A 80 12.21 -5.94 -16.21
CA SER A 80 10.82 -5.89 -16.68
C SER A 80 9.90 -6.68 -15.74
N LEU A 81 8.67 -6.19 -15.55
CA LEU A 81 7.63 -6.87 -14.78
C LEU A 81 7.42 -8.34 -15.19
N ALA A 82 7.53 -8.62 -16.50
CA ALA A 82 7.37 -9.98 -17.03
C ALA A 82 8.45 -10.96 -16.54
N ARG A 83 9.61 -10.46 -16.13
CA ARG A 83 10.72 -11.27 -15.60
C ARG A 83 10.70 -11.42 -14.08
N MET A 84 9.87 -10.64 -13.39
CA MET A 84 9.74 -10.74 -11.94
C MET A 84 9.04 -12.04 -11.57
N PRO A 85 9.50 -12.74 -10.50
CA PRO A 85 8.73 -13.82 -9.92
C PRO A 85 7.30 -13.37 -9.63
N VAL A 86 6.32 -14.22 -9.91
CA VAL A 86 4.89 -13.87 -9.78
C VAL A 86 4.55 -13.45 -8.36
N ALA A 87 5.13 -14.12 -7.37
CA ALA A 87 4.92 -13.79 -5.97
C ALA A 87 5.46 -12.38 -5.63
N ASP A 88 6.67 -12.04 -6.09
CA ASP A 88 7.27 -10.74 -5.85
C ASP A 88 6.45 -9.61 -6.50
N ARG A 89 5.95 -9.86 -7.72
CA ARG A 89 5.07 -8.94 -8.43
C ARG A 89 3.76 -8.70 -7.69
N ALA A 90 3.13 -9.75 -7.15
CA ALA A 90 1.92 -9.62 -6.35
C ALA A 90 2.17 -8.81 -5.06
N ILE A 91 3.29 -9.06 -4.37
CA ILE A 91 3.70 -8.31 -3.18
C ILE A 91 3.95 -6.83 -3.51
N LEU A 92 4.67 -6.55 -4.60
CA LEU A 92 4.97 -5.19 -5.03
C LEU A 92 3.71 -4.40 -5.40
N ARG A 93 2.77 -5.01 -6.15
CA ARG A 93 1.50 -4.38 -6.50
C ARG A 93 0.68 -4.04 -5.28
N LEU A 94 0.55 -4.99 -4.32
CA LEU A 94 -0.20 -4.78 -3.08
C LEU A 94 0.41 -3.66 -2.25
N ALA A 95 1.72 -3.70 -2.00
CA ALA A 95 2.39 -2.70 -1.19
C ALA A 95 2.39 -1.32 -1.84
N ALA A 96 2.62 -1.23 -3.15
CA ALA A 96 2.52 0.03 -3.89
C ALA A 96 1.10 0.61 -3.81
N TYR A 97 0.07 -0.23 -3.92
CA TYR A 97 -1.32 0.20 -3.72
C TYR A 97 -1.54 0.79 -2.32
N GLU A 98 -1.12 0.09 -1.26
CA GLU A 98 -1.24 0.61 0.11
C GLU A 98 -0.50 1.94 0.29
N MET A 99 0.73 2.05 -0.22
CA MET A 99 1.53 3.27 -0.09
C MET A 99 0.91 4.48 -0.79
N ILE A 100 0.16 4.27 -1.87
CA ILE A 100 -0.37 5.35 -2.71
C ILE A 100 -1.81 5.69 -2.33
N HIS A 101 -2.63 4.69 -2.00
CA HIS A 101 -4.08 4.82 -1.91
C HIS A 101 -4.66 4.55 -0.51
N GLU A 102 -3.86 4.08 0.46
CA GLU A 102 -4.33 3.77 1.82
C GLU A 102 -3.72 4.72 2.85
N ASP A 103 -4.27 5.92 2.98
CA ASP A 103 -3.78 6.94 3.92
C ASP A 103 -3.74 6.48 5.39
N ALA A 104 -4.57 5.51 5.75
CA ALA A 104 -4.60 4.91 7.08
C ALA A 104 -3.41 3.98 7.38
N VAL A 105 -2.54 3.72 6.39
CA VAL A 105 -1.36 2.88 6.55
C VAL A 105 -0.11 3.70 6.24
N PRO A 106 0.76 3.95 7.23
CA PRO A 106 2.03 4.64 6.97
C PRO A 106 2.88 3.90 5.94
N VAL A 107 3.51 4.63 5.03
CA VAL A 107 4.38 4.08 3.97
C VAL A 107 5.44 3.11 4.51
N SER A 108 6.08 3.47 5.64
CA SER A 108 7.06 2.61 6.30
C SER A 108 6.49 1.27 6.77
N VAL A 109 5.22 1.24 7.17
CA VAL A 109 4.53 0.01 7.58
C VAL A 109 4.26 -0.87 6.36
N SER A 110 3.77 -0.31 5.25
CA SER A 110 3.54 -1.07 4.02
C SER A 110 4.84 -1.70 3.50
N ILE A 111 5.96 -0.96 3.54
CA ILE A 111 7.27 -1.49 3.14
C ILE A 111 7.71 -2.64 4.06
N ASN A 112 7.64 -2.45 5.38
CA ASN A 112 8.06 -3.47 6.33
C ASN A 112 7.23 -4.75 6.20
N GLU A 113 5.91 -4.63 6.10
CA GLU A 113 5.02 -5.77 5.88
C GLU A 113 5.31 -6.51 4.56
N ALA A 114 5.55 -5.76 3.48
CA ALA A 114 5.90 -6.34 2.19
C ALA A 114 7.22 -7.14 2.25
N VAL A 115 8.22 -6.62 2.96
CA VAL A 115 9.50 -7.32 3.17
C VAL A 115 9.31 -8.61 3.98
N GLU A 116 8.50 -8.59 5.04
CA GLU A 116 8.19 -9.80 5.81
C GLU A 116 7.42 -10.84 4.97
N LEU A 117 6.47 -10.38 4.16
CA LEU A 117 5.75 -11.26 3.23
C LEU A 117 6.67 -11.83 2.15
N ALA A 118 7.64 -11.05 1.66
CA ALA A 118 8.63 -11.53 0.70
C ALA A 118 9.57 -12.60 1.29
N LYS A 119 9.85 -12.57 2.60
CA LYS A 119 10.59 -13.65 3.28
C LYS A 119 9.80 -14.98 3.30
N SER A 120 8.47 -14.89 3.37
CA SER A 120 7.59 -16.06 3.51
C SER A 120 7.10 -16.60 2.18
N TYR A 121 6.86 -15.74 1.20
CA TYR A 121 6.18 -16.04 -0.06
C TYR A 121 6.99 -15.66 -1.30
N GLY A 122 8.09 -14.95 -1.15
CA GLY A 122 8.91 -14.47 -2.27
C GLY A 122 9.44 -15.60 -3.13
N GLY A 123 9.65 -15.34 -4.42
CA GLY A 123 10.02 -16.34 -5.41
C GLY A 123 11.50 -16.75 -5.35
N GLN A 124 12.35 -16.00 -4.65
CA GLN A 124 13.79 -16.23 -4.54
C GLN A 124 14.33 -15.77 -3.17
N ASP A 125 15.51 -16.26 -2.80
CA ASP A 125 16.17 -15.88 -1.53
C ASP A 125 16.42 -14.36 -1.41
N ASP A 126 16.61 -13.68 -2.54
CA ASP A 126 16.83 -12.23 -2.61
C ASP A 126 15.54 -11.40 -2.65
N SER A 127 14.36 -12.03 -2.71
CA SER A 127 13.07 -11.34 -2.82
C SER A 127 12.86 -10.24 -1.78
N PRO A 128 13.19 -10.41 -0.48
CA PRO A 128 13.02 -9.35 0.51
C PRO A 128 13.84 -8.11 0.20
N ARG A 129 15.07 -8.30 -0.26
CA ARG A 129 16.00 -7.20 -0.62
C ARG A 129 15.53 -6.49 -1.90
N PHE A 130 15.09 -7.26 -2.88
CA PHE A 130 14.55 -6.78 -4.14
C PHE A 130 13.28 -5.93 -3.91
N VAL A 131 12.31 -6.46 -3.16
CA VAL A 131 11.06 -5.78 -2.81
C VAL A 131 11.36 -4.48 -2.05
N ASN A 132 12.21 -4.53 -1.02
CA ASN A 132 12.59 -3.33 -0.27
C ASN A 132 13.22 -2.25 -1.16
N GLY A 133 14.08 -2.64 -2.09
CA GLY A 133 14.74 -1.72 -3.02
C GLY A 133 13.75 -0.97 -3.91
N ILE A 134 12.80 -1.68 -4.52
CA ILE A 134 11.79 -1.10 -5.40
C ILE A 134 10.83 -0.20 -4.63
N LEU A 135 10.27 -0.68 -3.51
CA LEU A 135 9.33 0.10 -2.70
C LEU A 135 9.99 1.34 -2.10
N GLY A 136 11.26 1.26 -1.72
CA GLY A 136 12.01 2.43 -1.26
C GLY A 136 12.20 3.50 -2.34
N ARG A 137 12.31 3.12 -3.62
CA ARG A 137 12.33 4.09 -4.75
C ARG A 137 10.96 4.70 -4.99
N ILE A 138 9.89 3.89 -4.94
CA ILE A 138 8.52 4.39 -5.03
C ILE A 138 8.24 5.40 -3.91
N ALA A 139 8.62 5.10 -2.66
CA ALA A 139 8.44 6.00 -1.52
C ALA A 139 9.10 7.37 -1.78
N ARG A 140 10.36 7.38 -2.22
CA ARG A 140 11.06 8.63 -2.55
C ARG A 140 10.39 9.42 -3.68
N SER A 141 9.84 8.74 -4.67
CA SER A 141 9.10 9.43 -5.75
C SER A 141 7.81 10.06 -5.27
N LEU A 142 7.13 9.46 -4.27
CA LEU A 142 5.92 10.02 -3.67
C LEU A 142 6.23 11.27 -2.83
N GLU A 143 7.38 11.31 -2.14
CA GLU A 143 7.82 12.49 -1.38
C GLU A 143 8.17 13.68 -2.28
N GLN A 144 8.62 13.43 -3.52
CA GLN A 144 9.01 14.46 -4.49
C GLN A 144 7.83 15.03 -5.29
N THR A 145 6.63 14.46 -5.16
CA THR A 145 5.43 14.96 -5.83
C THR A 145 4.72 15.98 -4.92
N PRO A 146 4.60 17.27 -5.31
CA PRO A 146 4.16 18.35 -4.40
C PRO A 146 2.71 18.27 -3.93
N ASP A 147 1.92 17.32 -4.37
CA ASP A 147 0.47 17.26 -4.14
C ASP A 147 0.03 16.72 -2.76
N ARG A 148 0.98 16.31 -1.90
CA ARG A 148 0.69 15.87 -0.51
C ARG A 148 1.08 16.88 0.56
N ALA A 149 1.61 18.04 0.19
CA ALA A 149 2.14 19.05 1.15
C ALA A 149 1.12 20.05 1.70
N CYS A 150 -0.19 19.94 1.40
CA CYS A 150 -1.19 20.94 1.76
C CYS A 150 -2.33 20.42 2.64
N ALA A 151 -2.09 19.49 3.57
CA ALA A 151 -3.13 19.03 4.50
C ALA A 151 -2.87 19.34 5.98
N ASP A 152 -1.73 19.92 6.36
CA ASP A 152 -1.45 20.33 7.74
C ASP A 152 -0.82 21.73 7.80
N GLY A 153 -1.65 22.76 7.67
CA GLY A 153 -1.31 24.13 8.03
C GLY A 153 -2.30 24.63 9.08
N PRO A 154 -1.84 25.04 10.29
CA PRO A 154 -2.74 25.64 11.25
C PRO A 154 -3.23 27.00 10.74
N SER A 155 -4.51 27.15 10.61
CA SER A 155 -5.19 28.43 10.43
C SER A 155 -5.10 29.23 11.73
N ASP A 156 -4.13 30.10 11.83
CA ASP A 156 -4.18 31.18 12.80
C ASP A 156 -5.13 32.27 12.31
N PRO A 157 -6.14 32.61 13.06
CA PRO A 157 -6.91 33.83 12.81
C PRO A 157 -6.13 35.01 13.35
N ALA A 158 -5.52 35.75 12.44
CA ALA A 158 -4.92 37.02 12.77
C ALA A 158 -5.97 37.99 13.35
N SER A 159 -5.73 38.37 14.57
CA SER A 159 -6.34 39.45 15.27
C SER A 159 -6.36 40.74 14.45
N SER A 160 -7.57 41.17 14.16
CA SER A 160 -7.86 42.57 13.92
C SER A 160 -7.78 43.31 15.24
N ASP A 161 -6.96 44.27 15.34
CA ASP A 161 -7.21 45.38 16.23
C ASP A 161 -6.93 46.67 15.50
N ALA A 162 -8.01 47.34 15.32
CA ALA A 162 -8.16 48.72 15.04
C ALA A 162 -7.60 49.57 16.21
N ASP A 163 -7.08 50.70 15.90
CA ASP A 163 -7.18 51.93 16.72
C ASP A 163 -7.14 53.10 15.76
N LEU A 164 -8.23 53.62 15.61
CA LEU A 164 -8.93 54.80 16.02
C LEU A 164 -8.08 55.81 16.79
N GLU A 165 -8.38 57.01 16.42
CA GLU A 165 -8.13 58.28 17.10
C GLU A 165 -6.89 59.02 16.61
N HIS A 166 -6.96 60.24 16.24
CA HIS A 166 -7.52 61.44 16.86
C HIS A 166 -7.43 62.60 15.84
N GLU A 167 -8.52 63.21 15.45
CA GLU A 167 -9.06 64.43 16.08
C GLU A 167 -8.20 65.67 16.05
N ARG A 168 -8.84 66.75 15.54
CA ARG A 168 -8.77 68.16 15.86
C ARG A 168 -7.72 68.99 15.15
N LYS A 169 -8.11 69.86 14.35
CA LYS A 169 -8.60 71.23 14.51
C LYS A 169 -8.74 71.90 13.15
#